data_d1d948f672e92b2b8e463ae435d40f4c
#
_entry.id   d1d948f672e92b2b8e463ae435d40f4c
#
_cell.length_a   1.000
_cell.length_b   1.000
_cell.length_c   1.000
_cell.angle_alpha   90.00
_cell.angle_beta   90.00
_cell.angle_gamma   90.00
#
_symmetry.space_group_name_H-M   'P 1'
#
loop_
_entity.id
_entity.type
_entity.pdbx_description
1 polymer ?
#
loop_
_entity_poly.entity_id
_entity_poly.type
_entity_poly.pdbx_seq_one_letter_code
_entity_poly.pdbx_strand_id
1 'polypeptide(L)'
;IPIPTSLTLSVSSLSVYTNVEQIHVYVTTLGAGNCTITPSLPNGLVFDSVSCSISGIATETLPQTTFVVSSYDVFGASASFTLTVNMCSNPIIEIERVYKGQSSKEGYKLINLDTEETILSVEPNSNQQDNTISVQRICSTASRYEVETTSSGDYWYKYSYLNVYVLHGAQREQILR
;
A
#
# COMPACT_ATOMS: atom_id res chain seq x y z
N ILE A 1 -16.42 -31.43 8.21
CA ILE A 1 -15.94 -30.05 8.44
C ILE A 1 -17.12 -29.14 8.13
N PRO A 2 -17.59 -28.27 9.03
CA PRO A 2 -18.66 -27.34 8.72
C PRO A 2 -18.22 -26.42 7.57
N ILE A 3 -19.05 -26.31 6.55
CA ILE A 3 -18.84 -25.40 5.42
C ILE A 3 -19.08 -23.99 5.97
N PRO A 4 -18.15 -23.03 5.82
CA PRO A 4 -18.40 -21.67 6.25
C PRO A 4 -19.58 -21.10 5.48
N THR A 5 -20.49 -20.46 6.21
CA THR A 5 -21.73 -19.86 5.66
C THR A 5 -21.60 -18.37 5.39
N SER A 6 -20.45 -17.79 5.71
CA SER A 6 -20.19 -16.36 5.54
C SER A 6 -18.82 -16.13 4.93
N LEU A 7 -18.71 -15.09 4.11
CA LEU A 7 -17.45 -14.59 3.56
C LEU A 7 -17.03 -13.36 4.37
N THR A 8 -15.74 -13.24 4.63
CA THR A 8 -15.15 -12.06 5.29
C THR A 8 -13.97 -11.54 4.51
N LEU A 9 -13.83 -10.21 4.45
CA LEU A 9 -12.73 -9.53 3.78
C LEU A 9 -11.75 -8.94 4.80
N SER A 10 -10.51 -8.77 4.39
CA SER A 10 -9.46 -8.16 5.23
C SER A 10 -9.76 -6.72 5.62
N VAL A 11 -10.61 -6.03 4.86
CA VAL A 11 -11.04 -4.65 5.12
C VAL A 11 -12.53 -4.48 4.80
N SER A 12 -13.16 -3.51 5.45
CA SER A 12 -14.54 -3.09 5.17
C SER A 12 -14.62 -1.77 4.40
N SER A 13 -13.59 -0.95 4.47
CA SER A 13 -13.52 0.35 3.79
C SER A 13 -12.07 0.73 3.51
N LEU A 14 -11.85 1.34 2.34
CA LEU A 14 -10.57 1.90 1.91
C LEU A 14 -10.79 3.29 1.29
N SER A 15 -9.92 4.23 1.61
CA SER A 15 -9.80 5.51 0.94
C SER A 15 -8.33 5.73 0.58
N VAL A 16 -8.04 5.83 -0.71
CA VAL A 16 -6.69 5.89 -1.27
C VAL A 16 -6.59 7.01 -2.29
N TYR A 17 -5.37 7.29 -2.76
CA TYR A 17 -5.12 8.25 -3.85
C TYR A 17 -4.66 7.55 -5.12
N THR A 18 -4.96 8.16 -6.26
CA THR A 18 -4.50 7.67 -7.57
C THR A 18 -2.98 7.62 -7.65
N ASN A 19 -2.43 6.50 -8.15
CA ASN A 19 -1.00 6.26 -8.35
C ASN A 19 -0.13 6.29 -7.07
N VAL A 20 -0.75 6.19 -5.90
CA VAL A 20 -0.06 6.28 -4.60
C VAL A 20 0.00 4.93 -3.92
N GLU A 21 -1.10 4.50 -3.32
CA GLU A 21 -1.10 3.33 -2.46
C GLU A 21 -1.26 2.01 -3.23
N GLN A 22 -0.48 1.02 -2.84
CA GLN A 22 -0.70 -0.36 -3.23
C GLN A 22 -1.87 -0.93 -2.44
N ILE A 23 -2.93 -1.29 -3.14
CA ILE A 23 -4.11 -1.94 -2.55
C ILE A 23 -3.86 -3.45 -2.48
N HIS A 24 -4.24 -4.05 -1.36
CA HIS A 24 -4.34 -5.49 -1.21
C HIS A 24 -5.53 -5.85 -0.32
N VAL A 25 -6.60 -6.36 -0.92
CA VAL A 25 -7.80 -6.84 -0.23
C VAL A 25 -7.95 -8.33 -0.53
N TYR A 26 -8.15 -9.13 0.50
CA TYR A 26 -8.27 -10.57 0.37
C TYR A 26 -9.36 -11.12 1.28
N VAL A 27 -9.85 -12.30 0.92
CA VAL A 27 -10.81 -13.05 1.71
C VAL A 27 -10.10 -13.76 2.85
N THR A 28 -10.59 -13.58 4.07
CA THR A 28 -10.04 -14.23 5.28
C THR A 28 -10.75 -15.54 5.61
N THR A 29 -11.86 -15.86 4.94
CA THR A 29 -12.61 -17.12 5.11
C THR A 29 -11.86 -18.29 4.46
N LEU A 30 -11.57 -19.32 5.22
CA LEU A 30 -10.91 -20.53 4.70
C LEU A 30 -11.80 -21.27 3.72
N GLY A 31 -11.20 -21.72 2.60
CA GLY A 31 -11.88 -22.50 1.57
C GLY A 31 -12.73 -21.67 0.61
N ALA A 32 -12.68 -20.35 0.69
CA ALA A 32 -13.26 -19.49 -0.33
C ALA A 32 -12.38 -19.51 -1.59
N GLY A 33 -13.02 -19.62 -2.74
CA GLY A 33 -12.38 -19.58 -4.05
C GLY A 33 -13.43 -19.39 -5.14
N ASN A 34 -13.00 -19.38 -6.41
CA ASN A 34 -13.89 -19.18 -7.56
C ASN A 34 -14.84 -17.99 -7.36
N CYS A 35 -14.27 -16.83 -7.04
CA CYS A 35 -15.05 -15.65 -6.71
C CYS A 35 -15.35 -14.77 -7.93
N THR A 36 -16.38 -13.98 -7.78
CA THR A 36 -16.70 -12.84 -8.65
C THR A 36 -16.71 -11.55 -7.85
N ILE A 37 -16.53 -10.43 -8.54
CA ILE A 37 -16.63 -9.10 -7.97
C ILE A 37 -17.60 -8.23 -8.78
N THR A 38 -18.41 -7.45 -8.10
CA THR A 38 -19.33 -6.49 -8.71
C THR A 38 -19.37 -5.21 -7.89
N PRO A 39 -19.31 -4.03 -8.52
CA PRO A 39 -19.07 -3.77 -9.95
C PRO A 39 -17.65 -4.10 -10.39
N SER A 40 -17.31 -3.80 -11.66
CA SER A 40 -15.93 -3.92 -12.16
C SER A 40 -15.00 -2.95 -11.43
N LEU A 41 -13.77 -3.40 -11.16
CA LEU A 41 -12.75 -2.58 -10.53
C LEU A 41 -12.30 -1.41 -11.43
N PRO A 42 -11.86 -0.29 -10.84
CA PRO A 42 -11.23 0.79 -11.58
C PRO A 42 -9.89 0.35 -12.19
N ASN A 43 -9.43 1.09 -13.20
CA ASN A 43 -8.15 0.84 -13.85
C ASN A 43 -6.99 0.80 -12.85
N GLY A 44 -6.05 -0.11 -13.08
CA GLY A 44 -4.88 -0.32 -12.22
C GLY A 44 -5.09 -1.35 -11.10
N LEU A 45 -6.34 -1.76 -10.83
CA LEU A 45 -6.65 -2.85 -9.90
C LEU A 45 -6.99 -4.14 -10.67
N VAL A 46 -6.52 -5.25 -10.12
CA VAL A 46 -6.74 -6.59 -10.67
C VAL A 46 -7.46 -7.44 -9.63
N PHE A 47 -8.47 -8.19 -10.07
CA PHE A 47 -9.14 -9.19 -9.27
C PHE A 47 -8.67 -10.59 -9.66
N ASP A 48 -8.15 -11.33 -8.70
CA ASP A 48 -7.86 -12.76 -8.84
C ASP A 48 -9.06 -13.57 -8.34
N SER A 49 -9.77 -14.19 -9.27
CA SER A 49 -10.96 -14.99 -8.98
C SER A 49 -10.66 -16.27 -8.19
N VAL A 50 -9.44 -16.81 -8.28
CA VAL A 50 -9.05 -18.05 -7.60
C VAL A 50 -8.78 -17.80 -6.13
N SER A 51 -7.99 -16.79 -5.83
CA SER A 51 -7.66 -16.39 -4.45
C SER A 51 -8.68 -15.43 -3.84
N CYS A 52 -9.65 -14.94 -4.64
CA CYS A 52 -10.61 -13.91 -4.22
C CYS A 52 -9.96 -12.66 -3.69
N SER A 53 -8.85 -12.25 -4.30
CA SER A 53 -8.08 -11.09 -3.86
C SER A 53 -8.07 -9.97 -4.90
N ILE A 54 -7.95 -8.75 -4.40
CA ILE A 54 -7.80 -7.53 -5.19
C ILE A 54 -6.42 -6.97 -4.91
N SER A 55 -5.68 -6.62 -5.95
CA SER A 55 -4.35 -6.01 -5.81
C SER A 55 -4.10 -4.99 -6.91
N GLY A 56 -3.15 -4.10 -6.69
CA GLY A 56 -2.73 -3.12 -7.66
C GLY A 56 -2.70 -1.70 -7.11
N ILE A 57 -2.47 -0.74 -8.00
CA ILE A 57 -2.50 0.69 -7.71
C ILE A 57 -3.57 1.32 -8.61
N ALA A 58 -4.59 1.91 -8.03
CA ALA A 58 -5.65 2.57 -8.80
C ALA A 58 -5.09 3.77 -9.57
N THR A 59 -5.37 3.84 -10.88
CA THR A 59 -4.86 4.90 -11.75
C THR A 59 -5.91 5.95 -12.13
N GLU A 60 -7.17 5.72 -11.74
CA GLU A 60 -8.27 6.65 -11.97
C GLU A 60 -9.06 6.90 -10.67
N THR A 61 -9.70 8.05 -10.60
CA THR A 61 -10.56 8.41 -9.46
C THR A 61 -11.83 7.57 -9.44
N LEU A 62 -12.29 7.26 -8.23
CA LEU A 62 -13.54 6.55 -8.01
C LEU A 62 -14.28 7.19 -6.85
N PRO A 63 -15.53 7.66 -7.03
CA PRO A 63 -16.36 8.06 -5.90
C PRO A 63 -16.61 6.84 -5.01
N GLN A 64 -17.00 7.07 -3.77
CA GLN A 64 -17.27 5.98 -2.84
C GLN A 64 -18.22 4.94 -3.47
N THR A 65 -17.66 3.77 -3.72
CA THR A 65 -18.34 2.67 -4.41
C THR A 65 -18.28 1.42 -3.54
N THR A 66 -19.40 0.73 -3.43
CA THR A 66 -19.47 -0.56 -2.72
C THR A 66 -19.23 -1.69 -3.69
N PHE A 67 -18.23 -2.51 -3.40
CA PHE A 67 -17.90 -3.73 -4.13
C PHE A 67 -18.39 -4.95 -3.34
N VAL A 68 -18.94 -5.91 -4.06
CA VAL A 68 -19.40 -7.19 -3.50
C VAL A 68 -18.56 -8.30 -4.09
N VAL A 69 -17.91 -9.07 -3.25
CA VAL A 69 -17.19 -10.30 -3.60
C VAL A 69 -18.08 -11.47 -3.23
N SER A 70 -18.34 -12.36 -4.19
CA SER A 70 -19.18 -13.55 -4.00
C SER A 70 -18.39 -14.80 -4.37
N SER A 71 -18.43 -15.81 -3.51
CA SER A 71 -17.75 -17.10 -3.72
C SER A 71 -18.72 -18.19 -4.13
N TYR A 72 -18.39 -18.95 -5.14
CA TYR A 72 -19.12 -20.14 -5.55
C TYR A 72 -18.82 -21.34 -4.64
N ASP A 73 -17.60 -21.42 -4.09
CA ASP A 73 -17.16 -22.54 -3.25
C ASP A 73 -17.73 -22.48 -1.83
N VAL A 74 -18.20 -21.29 -1.41
CA VAL A 74 -18.86 -21.05 -0.12
C VAL A 74 -20.35 -20.72 -0.36
N PHE A 75 -21.06 -21.63 -1.02
CA PHE A 75 -22.52 -21.62 -1.24
C PHE A 75 -23.18 -20.24 -1.35
N GLY A 76 -22.67 -19.41 -2.28
CA GLY A 76 -23.21 -18.08 -2.53
C GLY A 76 -22.95 -17.08 -1.41
N ALA A 77 -22.02 -17.35 -0.50
CA ALA A 77 -21.61 -16.36 0.48
C ALA A 77 -20.96 -15.14 -0.20
N SER A 78 -21.29 -13.98 0.29
CA SER A 78 -20.75 -12.73 -0.21
C SER A 78 -20.29 -11.82 0.94
N ALA A 79 -19.34 -10.96 0.62
CA ALA A 79 -18.91 -9.88 1.50
C ALA A 79 -18.75 -8.59 0.69
N SER A 80 -18.87 -7.47 1.34
CA SER A 80 -18.76 -6.17 0.70
C SER A 80 -17.70 -5.30 1.38
N PHE A 81 -17.08 -4.42 0.59
CA PHE A 81 -16.25 -3.33 1.08
C PHE A 81 -16.51 -2.08 0.26
N THR A 82 -16.18 -0.92 0.82
CA THR A 82 -16.25 0.35 0.10
C THR A 82 -14.86 0.80 -0.31
N LEU A 83 -14.73 1.31 -1.53
CA LEU A 83 -13.52 1.91 -2.04
C LEU A 83 -13.80 3.33 -2.52
N THR A 84 -12.96 4.27 -2.09
CA THR A 84 -12.89 5.62 -2.63
C THR A 84 -11.47 5.85 -3.17
N VAL A 85 -11.36 6.32 -4.42
CA VAL A 85 -10.06 6.70 -4.99
C VAL A 85 -10.08 8.20 -5.28
N ASN A 86 -9.31 8.95 -4.50
CA ASN A 86 -9.20 10.40 -4.61
C ASN A 86 -8.09 10.78 -5.59
N MET A 87 -8.18 11.97 -6.18
CA MET A 87 -7.07 12.55 -6.93
C MET A 87 -6.03 13.08 -5.96
N CYS A 88 -4.76 12.73 -6.15
CA CYS A 88 -3.68 13.45 -5.52
C CYS A 88 -3.40 14.73 -6.30
N SER A 89 -3.85 15.87 -5.80
CA SER A 89 -3.65 17.19 -6.43
C SER A 89 -2.27 17.77 -6.14
N ASN A 90 -1.54 17.16 -5.22
CA ASN A 90 -0.22 17.58 -4.79
C ASN A 90 0.87 16.71 -5.42
N PRO A 91 2.13 17.16 -5.39
CA PRO A 91 3.24 16.28 -5.75
C PRO A 91 3.21 14.99 -4.94
N ILE A 92 3.51 13.89 -5.59
CA ILE A 92 3.68 12.59 -4.93
C ILE A 92 5.14 12.49 -4.49
N ILE A 93 5.36 12.24 -3.22
CA ILE A 93 6.67 11.89 -2.69
C ILE A 93 6.86 10.39 -2.82
N GLU A 94 7.93 9.97 -3.49
CA GLU A 94 8.31 8.59 -3.59
C GLU A 94 9.60 8.34 -2.80
N ILE A 95 9.57 7.36 -1.91
CA ILE A 95 10.72 6.92 -1.13
C ILE A 95 11.11 5.53 -1.61
N GLU A 96 12.31 5.42 -2.16
CA GLU A 96 12.92 4.16 -2.55
C GLU A 96 13.99 3.78 -1.52
N ARG A 97 13.72 2.73 -0.78
CA ARG A 97 14.64 2.21 0.22
C ARG A 97 15.32 0.96 -0.30
N VAL A 98 16.65 0.99 -0.38
CA VAL A 98 17.46 -0.15 -0.80
C VAL A 98 18.12 -0.78 0.42
N TYR A 99 17.73 -2.00 0.73
CA TYR A 99 18.28 -2.80 1.82
C TYR A 99 19.41 -3.68 1.30
N LYS A 100 20.61 -3.58 1.90
CA LYS A 100 21.78 -4.38 1.49
C LYS A 100 22.29 -5.34 2.56
N GLY A 101 21.99 -5.08 3.81
CA GLY A 101 22.34 -5.94 4.93
C GLY A 101 21.80 -5.36 6.22
N GLN A 102 21.53 -6.20 7.21
CA GLN A 102 20.93 -5.83 8.49
C GLN A 102 19.60 -5.06 8.34
N SER A 103 18.85 -5.33 7.29
CA SER A 103 17.60 -4.63 6.95
C SER A 103 16.59 -4.63 8.08
N SER A 104 16.55 -5.71 8.88
CA SER A 104 15.67 -5.83 10.06
C SER A 104 15.97 -4.83 11.17
N LYS A 105 17.13 -4.16 11.14
CA LYS A 105 17.55 -3.16 12.12
C LYS A 105 17.40 -1.72 11.67
N GLU A 106 17.01 -1.51 10.43
CA GLU A 106 16.96 -0.20 9.78
C GLU A 106 15.53 0.28 9.58
N GLY A 107 15.27 1.49 9.98
CA GLY A 107 14.01 2.17 9.78
C GLY A 107 14.20 3.62 9.34
N TYR A 108 13.10 4.29 9.01
CA TYR A 108 13.12 5.71 8.69
C TYR A 108 11.75 6.35 8.93
N LYS A 109 11.76 7.67 9.09
CA LYS A 109 10.55 8.49 9.18
C LYS A 109 10.62 9.60 8.14
N LEU A 110 9.48 9.95 7.59
CA LEU A 110 9.27 11.17 6.82
C LEU A 110 8.41 12.12 7.64
N ILE A 111 8.93 13.30 7.89
CA ILE A 111 8.29 14.32 8.74
C ILE A 111 7.93 15.50 7.85
N ASN A 112 6.71 15.99 7.98
CA ASN A 112 6.26 17.26 7.43
C ASN A 112 6.78 18.39 8.33
N LEU A 113 7.71 19.20 7.87
CA LEU A 113 8.27 20.31 8.64
C LEU A 113 7.34 21.53 8.76
N ASP A 114 6.25 21.56 8.00
CA ASP A 114 5.28 22.65 8.10
C ASP A 114 4.30 22.43 9.26
N THR A 115 4.06 21.15 9.64
CA THR A 115 3.16 20.75 10.74
C THR A 115 3.85 19.98 11.86
N GLU A 116 5.14 19.63 11.69
CA GLU A 116 5.92 18.76 12.59
C GLU A 116 5.30 17.35 12.75
N GLU A 117 4.48 16.92 11.80
CA GLU A 117 3.79 15.63 11.83
C GLU A 117 4.60 14.57 11.09
N THR A 118 4.73 13.38 11.68
CA THR A 118 5.28 12.19 11.00
C THR A 118 4.23 11.64 10.05
N ILE A 119 4.47 11.77 8.75
CA ILE A 119 3.54 11.30 7.69
C ILE A 119 3.83 9.87 7.23
N LEU A 120 5.03 9.36 7.51
CA LEU A 120 5.41 7.97 7.27
C LEU A 120 6.41 7.54 8.33
N SER A 121 6.22 6.35 8.88
CA SER A 121 7.21 5.69 9.75
C SER A 121 7.37 4.23 9.33
N VAL A 122 8.60 3.83 9.09
CA VAL A 122 8.99 2.44 8.86
C VAL A 122 9.94 2.05 9.99
N GLU A 123 9.42 1.28 10.93
CA GLU A 123 10.20 0.81 12.07
C GLU A 123 11.09 -0.38 11.67
N PRO A 124 12.26 -0.52 12.30
CA PRO A 124 13.07 -1.73 12.18
C PRO A 124 12.26 -2.98 12.53
N ASN A 125 12.24 -3.96 11.66
CA ASN A 125 11.48 -5.19 11.92
C ASN A 125 12.10 -6.42 11.23
N SER A 126 11.84 -7.60 11.78
CA SER A 126 12.41 -8.87 11.31
C SER A 126 11.92 -9.34 9.94
N ASN A 127 10.85 -8.74 9.40
CA ASN A 127 10.30 -9.13 8.11
C ASN A 127 10.98 -8.42 6.92
N GLN A 128 11.81 -7.41 7.19
CA GLN A 128 12.60 -6.77 6.16
C GLN A 128 13.71 -7.72 5.68
N GLN A 129 13.83 -7.86 4.38
CA GLN A 129 14.80 -8.77 3.78
C GLN A 129 15.99 -8.00 3.19
N ASP A 130 17.19 -8.53 3.39
CA ASP A 130 18.39 -8.01 2.76
C ASP A 130 18.35 -8.17 1.23
N ASN A 131 19.02 -7.25 0.53
CA ASN A 131 19.07 -7.19 -0.92
C ASN A 131 17.70 -6.98 -1.60
N THR A 132 16.79 -6.29 -0.93
CA THR A 132 15.48 -5.91 -1.47
C THR A 132 15.39 -4.40 -1.68
N ILE A 133 14.41 -4.01 -2.49
CA ILE A 133 14.02 -2.61 -2.71
C ILE A 133 12.58 -2.47 -2.27
N SER A 134 12.31 -1.50 -1.42
CA SER A 134 10.95 -1.08 -1.05
C SER A 134 10.67 0.29 -1.62
N VAL A 135 9.51 0.46 -2.24
CA VAL A 135 9.06 1.75 -2.77
C VAL A 135 7.75 2.11 -2.07
N GLN A 136 7.71 3.30 -1.51
CA GLN A 136 6.51 3.86 -0.89
C GLN A 136 6.20 5.21 -1.53
N ARG A 137 4.91 5.50 -1.69
CA ARG A 137 4.43 6.77 -2.24
C ARG A 137 3.46 7.42 -1.27
N ILE A 138 3.49 8.74 -1.24
CA ILE A 138 2.66 9.56 -0.35
C ILE A 138 2.13 10.75 -1.14
N CYS A 139 0.84 11.00 -1.04
CA CYS A 139 0.24 12.25 -1.48
C CYS A 139 0.32 13.26 -0.32
N SER A 140 1.16 14.27 -0.42
CA SER A 140 1.37 15.21 0.68
C SER A 140 1.31 16.65 0.24
N THR A 141 0.75 17.50 1.11
CA THR A 141 0.61 18.95 0.92
C THR A 141 1.79 19.75 1.46
N ALA A 142 2.74 19.10 2.15
CA ALA A 142 3.87 19.77 2.74
C ALA A 142 4.79 20.40 1.68
N SER A 143 5.38 21.54 2.01
CA SER A 143 6.40 22.18 1.17
C SER A 143 7.82 21.79 1.59
N ARG A 144 7.99 21.33 2.84
CA ARG A 144 9.28 20.95 3.40
C ARG A 144 9.18 19.61 4.13
N TYR A 145 10.20 18.79 3.94
CA TYR A 145 10.26 17.46 4.54
C TYR A 145 11.60 17.23 5.21
N GLU A 146 11.57 16.44 6.26
CA GLU A 146 12.75 15.87 6.90
C GLU A 146 12.67 14.36 6.82
N VAL A 147 13.80 13.71 6.54
CA VAL A 147 13.93 12.26 6.60
C VAL A 147 14.85 11.93 7.77
N GLU A 148 14.29 11.32 8.79
CA GLU A 148 15.05 10.76 9.90
C GLU A 148 15.30 9.26 9.64
N THR A 149 16.54 8.84 9.78
CA THR A 149 16.91 7.42 9.74
C THR A 149 16.99 6.86 11.16
N THR A 150 16.40 5.71 11.36
CA THR A 150 16.41 5.02 12.65
C THR A 150 17.13 3.70 12.54
N SER A 151 17.77 3.26 13.63
CA SER A 151 18.44 1.97 13.70
C SER A 151 18.26 1.37 15.08
N SER A 152 18.00 0.06 15.15
CA SER A 152 18.05 -0.70 16.40
C SER A 152 19.47 -1.20 16.74
N GLY A 153 20.48 -0.80 15.95
CA GLY A 153 21.91 -1.01 16.14
C GLY A 153 22.69 0.30 16.09
N ASP A 154 24.00 0.22 16.07
CA ASP A 154 24.85 1.42 16.16
C ASP A 154 24.86 2.26 14.87
N TYR A 155 24.50 1.66 13.74
CA TYR A 155 24.50 2.33 12.42
C TYR A 155 23.71 1.56 11.37
N TRP A 156 23.34 2.25 10.29
CA TRP A 156 22.87 1.63 9.07
C TRP A 156 23.99 0.87 8.36
N TYR A 157 23.61 -0.21 7.70
CA TYR A 157 24.58 -0.94 6.88
C TYR A 157 25.12 -0.04 5.76
N LYS A 158 26.44 0.07 5.63
CA LYS A 158 27.13 1.06 4.79
C LYS A 158 26.73 1.08 3.30
N TYR A 159 26.11 0.04 2.79
CA TYR A 159 25.64 -0.06 1.40
C TYR A 159 24.12 0.08 1.28
N SER A 160 23.43 0.19 2.37
CA SER A 160 22.00 0.52 2.37
C SER A 160 21.83 2.01 2.17
N TYR A 161 20.81 2.41 1.40
CA TYR A 161 20.53 3.82 1.15
C TYR A 161 19.05 4.07 0.93
N LEU A 162 18.67 5.33 0.99
CA LEU A 162 17.33 5.81 0.80
C LEU A 162 17.36 6.96 -0.22
N ASN A 163 16.60 6.82 -1.28
CA ASN A 163 16.37 7.87 -2.25
C ASN A 163 14.98 8.47 -2.05
N VAL A 164 14.88 9.78 -2.13
CA VAL A 164 13.60 10.48 -2.10
C VAL A 164 13.41 11.21 -3.41
N TYR A 165 12.25 11.05 -4.00
CA TYR A 165 11.88 11.66 -5.26
C TYR A 165 10.57 12.43 -5.12
N VAL A 166 10.45 13.46 -5.92
CA VAL A 166 9.17 14.14 -6.18
C VAL A 166 8.68 13.73 -7.56
N LEU A 167 7.44 13.29 -7.64
CA LEU A 167 6.81 12.91 -8.90
C LEU A 167 5.89 14.04 -9.37
N HIS A 168 6.16 14.55 -10.57
CA HIS A 168 5.33 15.51 -11.30
C HIS A 168 4.74 14.82 -12.54
N GLY A 169 3.62 14.13 -12.37
CA GLY A 169 3.09 13.26 -13.42
C GLY A 169 4.05 12.11 -13.75
N ALA A 170 4.55 12.05 -14.98
CA ALA A 170 5.52 11.04 -15.43
C ALA A 170 6.99 11.40 -15.11
N GLN A 171 7.26 12.60 -14.65
CA GLN A 171 8.62 13.04 -14.31
C GLN A 171 8.95 12.67 -12.87
N ARG A 172 10.18 12.19 -12.65
CA ARG A 172 10.72 11.79 -11.36
C ARG A 172 11.98 12.60 -11.06
N GLU A 173 11.92 13.46 -10.07
CA GLU A 173 13.04 14.30 -9.64
C GLU A 173 13.58 13.80 -8.30
N GLN A 174 14.87 13.49 -8.26
CA GLN A 174 15.53 13.06 -7.03
C GLN A 174 15.92 14.27 -6.18
N ILE A 175 15.45 14.31 -4.94
CA ILE A 175 15.72 15.41 -4.00
C ILE A 175 16.64 15.00 -2.84
N LEU A 176 16.79 13.70 -2.57
CA LEU A 176 17.70 13.16 -1.55
C LEU A 176 18.25 11.80 -1.98
N ARG A 177 19.51 11.54 -1.60
CA ARG A 177 20.18 10.24 -1.75
C ARG A 177 20.95 9.86 -0.50
#